data_05e36467d0a16971f945f3fa1f7bbd72
#
_entry.id   05e36467d0a16971f945f3fa1f7bbd72
#
_cell.length_a   1.000
_cell.length_b   1.000
_cell.length_c   1.000
_cell.angle_alpha   90.00
_cell.angle_beta   90.00
_cell.angle_gamma   90.00
#
_symmetry.space_group_name_H-M   'P 1'
#
loop_
_entity.id
_entity.type
_entity.pdbx_description
1 polymer ?
#
loop_
_entity_poly.entity_id
_entity_poly.type
_entity_poly.pdbx_seq_one_letter_code
_entity_poly.pdbx_strand_id
1 'polypeptide(L)'
;MVAGVVLLLFQARSCLSPGRRSLHIGEGANDMPLTKHPRDTEPPWREWDRKAQKSGLRHSVYCVNGDQYTGEWLNNLKHGKGTYICKSEKSIFEGDWQYGKRSGFGTYSVQDPITGEYIKVYSGCWKNNKQHGYGTYFYTDTEYYEGDWKAGQRSGWGRMHFANGDLYEGEWLEDKHCGQGMLRLANENRYEGSWKNGKKHGCGRFYYLDKGQMYEGTWVEDIPKCGTVVDFGRAEASMPTKYPIPEVKVADPEGVLQMARSLLEKQE
;
A
#
# COMPACT_ATOMS: atom_id res chain seq x y z
N MET A 1 10.81 21.84 8.51
CA MET A 1 10.91 21.85 7.04
C MET A 1 9.92 20.85 6.51
N VAL A 2 8.94 21.29 5.76
CA VAL A 2 7.81 20.48 5.28
C VAL A 2 8.24 19.79 4.01
N ALA A 3 8.37 18.45 4.03
CA ALA A 3 8.59 17.67 2.83
C ALA A 3 7.25 17.50 2.11
N GLY A 4 7.12 18.14 0.95
CA GLY A 4 5.92 18.04 0.11
C GLY A 4 5.81 16.68 -0.55
N VAL A 5 4.71 16.01 -0.30
CA VAL A 5 4.30 14.80 -1.02
C VAL A 5 3.85 15.21 -2.42
N VAL A 6 4.62 14.84 -3.43
CA VAL A 6 4.22 15.01 -4.84
C VAL A 6 3.26 13.88 -5.19
N LEU A 7 1.98 14.19 -5.25
CA LEU A 7 0.93 13.31 -5.74
C LEU A 7 0.90 13.39 -7.28
N LEU A 8 1.51 12.42 -7.96
CA LEU A 8 1.41 12.30 -9.41
C LEU A 8 0.08 11.65 -9.81
N LEU A 9 -0.85 12.49 -10.24
CA LEU A 9 -2.09 12.08 -10.89
C LEU A 9 -1.80 11.67 -12.35
N PHE A 10 -1.91 10.38 -12.65
CA PHE A 10 -1.90 9.90 -14.02
C PHE A 10 -3.28 10.06 -14.65
N GLN A 11 -3.42 11.04 -15.51
CA GLN A 11 -4.54 11.12 -16.46
C GLN A 11 -4.26 10.22 -17.66
N ALA A 12 -5.13 9.25 -17.88
CA ALA A 12 -5.16 8.46 -19.10
C ALA A 12 -5.61 9.36 -20.27
N ARG A 13 -4.72 9.60 -21.22
CA ARG A 13 -5.10 10.21 -22.51
C ARG A 13 -5.65 9.14 -23.42
N SER A 14 -6.93 9.27 -23.75
CA SER A 14 -7.58 8.54 -24.83
C SER A 14 -7.05 9.00 -26.19
N CYS A 15 -6.55 8.05 -27.00
CA CYS A 15 -6.20 8.31 -28.38
C CYS A 15 -7.48 8.45 -29.22
N LEU A 16 -7.71 9.63 -29.73
CA LEU A 16 -8.73 9.92 -30.74
C LEU A 16 -8.23 9.48 -32.13
N SER A 17 -9.10 8.78 -32.85
CA SER A 17 -8.90 8.36 -34.22
C SER A 17 -8.97 9.56 -35.20
N PRO A 18 -8.16 9.59 -36.27
CA PRO A 18 -8.28 10.66 -37.26
C PRO A 18 -9.47 10.46 -38.21
N GLY A 19 -10.16 11.56 -38.46
CA GLY A 19 -11.34 11.65 -39.26
C GLY A 19 -11.14 11.27 -40.74
N ARG A 20 -12.17 10.67 -41.31
CA ARG A 20 -12.32 10.40 -42.74
C ARG A 20 -12.49 11.72 -43.49
N ARG A 21 -11.63 11.98 -44.45
CA ARG A 21 -11.91 12.96 -45.54
C ARG A 21 -12.64 12.26 -46.67
N SER A 22 -13.80 12.76 -46.99
CA SER A 22 -14.58 12.42 -48.17
C SER A 22 -13.95 13.12 -49.38
N LEU A 23 -13.59 12.34 -50.40
CA LEU A 23 -13.25 12.85 -51.72
C LEU A 23 -14.37 12.47 -52.67
N HIS A 24 -15.07 13.50 -53.17
CA HIS A 24 -15.93 13.37 -54.32
C HIS A 24 -15.06 13.19 -55.56
N ILE A 25 -15.32 12.14 -56.34
CA ILE A 25 -14.83 12.02 -57.72
C ILE A 25 -16.02 11.66 -58.57
N GLY A 26 -16.13 12.42 -59.67
CA GLY A 26 -17.21 12.42 -60.62
C GLY A 26 -17.31 11.18 -61.54
N GLU A 27 -18.45 11.07 -62.10
CA GLU A 27 -18.91 10.04 -63.04
C GLU A 27 -18.10 10.01 -64.35
N GLY A 28 -17.68 8.82 -64.73
CA GLY A 28 -17.14 8.50 -66.03
C GLY A 28 -17.38 7.01 -66.34
N ALA A 29 -18.41 6.71 -67.07
CA ALA A 29 -18.77 5.36 -67.48
C ALA A 29 -17.75 4.75 -68.41
N ASN A 30 -17.25 3.55 -68.08
CA ASN A 30 -16.82 2.55 -69.09
C ASN A 30 -17.05 1.15 -68.46
N ASP A 31 -18.01 0.46 -69.12
CA ASP A 31 -18.34 -0.94 -68.86
C ASP A 31 -17.14 -1.86 -69.16
N MET A 32 -16.53 -2.41 -68.14
CA MET A 32 -15.79 -3.67 -68.23
C MET A 32 -16.46 -4.73 -67.35
N PRO A 33 -16.58 -5.98 -67.86
CA PRO A 33 -17.23 -7.04 -67.11
C PRO A 33 -16.39 -7.33 -65.79
N LEU A 34 -16.95 -6.93 -64.68
CA LEU A 34 -16.45 -7.30 -63.37
C LEU A 34 -16.66 -8.80 -63.15
N THR A 35 -15.64 -9.61 -63.39
CA THR A 35 -15.60 -10.96 -62.85
C THR A 35 -15.55 -10.83 -61.33
N LYS A 36 -16.68 -11.09 -60.69
CA LYS A 36 -16.78 -11.21 -59.23
C LYS A 36 -16.03 -12.47 -58.80
N HIS A 37 -14.72 -12.36 -58.62
CA HIS A 37 -14.04 -13.28 -57.72
C HIS A 37 -14.37 -12.88 -56.29
N PRO A 38 -14.93 -13.78 -55.47
CA PRO A 38 -15.08 -13.52 -54.07
C PRO A 38 -13.67 -13.38 -53.50
N ARG A 39 -13.27 -12.15 -53.19
CA ARG A 39 -12.05 -11.92 -52.40
C ARG A 39 -12.36 -12.26 -50.94
N ASP A 40 -12.40 -13.55 -50.64
CA ASP A 40 -12.30 -14.09 -49.30
C ASP A 40 -10.84 -14.13 -48.83
N THR A 41 -10.06 -13.16 -49.27
CA THR A 41 -8.71 -13.00 -48.75
C THR A 41 -8.76 -12.01 -47.59
N GLU A 42 -8.68 -12.55 -46.40
CA GLU A 42 -8.39 -11.77 -45.20
C GLU A 42 -7.32 -10.71 -45.53
N PRO A 43 -7.48 -9.44 -45.09
CA PRO A 43 -6.47 -8.42 -45.36
C PRO A 43 -5.10 -8.90 -44.92
N PRO A 44 -4.02 -8.64 -45.68
CA PRO A 44 -2.67 -9.12 -45.37
C PRO A 44 -2.20 -8.80 -43.94
N TRP A 45 -2.67 -7.67 -43.36
CA TRP A 45 -2.35 -7.29 -42.01
C TRP A 45 -2.91 -8.25 -40.94
N ARG A 46 -4.08 -8.89 -41.18
CA ARG A 46 -4.63 -9.91 -40.29
C ARG A 46 -3.81 -11.19 -40.30
N GLU A 47 -3.32 -11.59 -41.46
CA GLU A 47 -2.42 -12.74 -41.58
C GLU A 47 -1.10 -12.46 -40.90
N TRP A 48 -0.53 -11.26 -41.05
CA TRP A 48 0.67 -10.83 -40.36
C TRP A 48 0.47 -10.73 -38.86
N ASP A 49 -0.68 -10.21 -38.41
CA ASP A 49 -1.01 -10.15 -36.99
C ASP A 49 -1.10 -11.56 -36.39
N ARG A 50 -1.72 -12.50 -37.08
CA ARG A 50 -1.80 -13.91 -36.69
C ARG A 50 -0.42 -14.58 -36.67
N LYS A 51 0.43 -14.33 -37.64
CA LYS A 51 1.81 -14.82 -37.71
C LYS A 51 2.70 -14.17 -36.62
N ALA A 52 2.44 -12.91 -36.31
CA ALA A 52 3.15 -12.16 -35.24
C ALA A 52 2.61 -12.45 -33.84
N GLN A 53 1.54 -13.25 -33.71
CA GLN A 53 0.90 -13.54 -32.44
C GLN A 53 1.89 -14.13 -31.44
N LYS A 54 2.02 -13.45 -30.30
CA LYS A 54 2.91 -13.86 -29.23
C LYS A 54 2.15 -14.76 -28.26
N SER A 55 2.60 -16.01 -28.14
CA SER A 55 2.14 -16.97 -27.13
C SER A 55 3.33 -17.81 -26.69
N GLY A 56 3.31 -18.23 -25.41
CA GLY A 56 4.40 -18.96 -24.77
C GLY A 56 5.57 -18.07 -24.37
N LEU A 57 6.67 -18.70 -23.91
CA LEU A 57 7.88 -18.01 -23.48
C LEU A 57 8.57 -17.31 -24.65
N ARG A 58 8.90 -16.04 -24.45
CA ARG A 58 9.68 -15.24 -25.41
C ARG A 58 10.87 -14.59 -24.72
N HIS A 59 11.99 -14.59 -25.43
CA HIS A 59 13.12 -13.72 -25.09
C HIS A 59 12.72 -12.25 -25.29
N SER A 60 13.64 -11.34 -25.10
CA SER A 60 13.40 -9.90 -25.11
C SER A 60 12.57 -9.41 -26.28
N VAL A 61 11.37 -8.89 -25.99
CA VAL A 61 10.50 -8.21 -26.93
C VAL A 61 10.55 -6.72 -26.65
N TYR A 62 10.97 -5.94 -27.63
CA TYR A 62 11.07 -4.48 -27.51
C TYR A 62 9.77 -3.83 -28.00
N CYS A 63 9.27 -2.88 -27.22
CA CYS A 63 8.16 -2.01 -27.58
C CYS A 63 8.66 -0.79 -28.38
N VAL A 64 7.76 -0.12 -29.08
CA VAL A 64 8.09 1.08 -29.88
C VAL A 64 8.67 2.22 -29.04
N ASN A 65 8.23 2.33 -27.76
CA ASN A 65 8.75 3.30 -26.79
C ASN A 65 10.12 2.92 -26.17
N GLY A 66 10.69 1.79 -26.61
CA GLY A 66 11.96 1.28 -26.16
C GLY A 66 11.88 0.43 -24.87
N ASP A 67 10.71 0.23 -24.30
CA ASP A 67 10.52 -0.70 -23.18
C ASP A 67 10.78 -2.14 -23.65
N GLN A 68 11.19 -2.98 -22.69
CA GLN A 68 11.54 -4.37 -22.96
C GLN A 68 10.71 -5.29 -22.07
N TYR A 69 10.22 -6.39 -22.64
CA TYR A 69 9.62 -7.47 -21.87
C TYR A 69 10.24 -8.81 -22.24
N THR A 70 10.62 -9.57 -21.22
CA THR A 70 11.14 -10.94 -21.33
C THR A 70 10.24 -11.83 -20.47
N GLY A 71 9.60 -12.82 -21.05
CA GLY A 71 8.70 -13.70 -20.29
C GLY A 71 7.62 -14.34 -21.14
N GLU A 72 6.59 -14.79 -20.46
CA GLU A 72 5.47 -15.48 -21.07
C GLU A 72 4.45 -14.53 -21.68
N TRP A 73 3.85 -14.98 -22.78
CA TRP A 73 2.83 -14.26 -23.53
C TRP A 73 1.62 -15.14 -23.75
N LEU A 74 0.44 -14.55 -23.72
CA LEU A 74 -0.81 -15.17 -24.12
C LEU A 74 -1.59 -14.19 -24.99
N ASN A 75 -1.86 -14.58 -26.24
CA ASN A 75 -2.63 -13.77 -27.22
C ASN A 75 -2.14 -12.30 -27.28
N ASN A 76 -0.83 -12.10 -27.51
CA ASN A 76 -0.16 -10.80 -27.56
C ASN A 76 -0.15 -10.00 -26.24
N LEU A 77 -0.62 -10.55 -25.15
CA LEU A 77 -0.60 -9.93 -23.82
C LEU A 77 0.48 -10.58 -22.94
N LYS A 78 1.14 -9.78 -22.11
CA LYS A 78 2.05 -10.28 -21.08
C LYS A 78 1.27 -11.20 -20.14
N HIS A 79 1.79 -12.41 -19.90
CA HIS A 79 1.13 -13.43 -19.09
C HIS A 79 2.17 -14.27 -18.38
N GLY A 80 1.76 -15.04 -17.33
CA GLY A 80 2.67 -15.88 -16.59
C GLY A 80 3.81 -15.10 -15.94
N LYS A 81 5.02 -15.63 -15.95
CA LYS A 81 6.19 -14.97 -15.36
C LYS A 81 6.94 -14.14 -16.37
N GLY A 82 7.41 -12.96 -15.94
CA GLY A 82 8.21 -12.11 -16.82
C GLY A 82 8.80 -10.89 -16.17
N THR A 83 9.84 -10.36 -16.83
CA THR A 83 10.54 -9.13 -16.46
C THR A 83 10.20 -8.04 -17.46
N TYR A 84 9.75 -6.91 -16.97
CA TYR A 84 9.46 -5.70 -17.74
C TYR A 84 10.40 -4.58 -17.34
N ILE A 85 11.11 -4.04 -18.32
CA ILE A 85 12.00 -2.90 -18.14
C ILE A 85 11.35 -1.70 -18.82
N CYS A 86 11.00 -0.69 -18.02
CA CYS A 86 10.46 0.58 -18.50
C CYS A 86 11.58 1.60 -18.62
N LYS A 87 11.88 2.04 -19.85
CA LYS A 87 12.96 3.01 -20.10
C LYS A 87 12.61 4.41 -19.61
N SER A 88 11.37 4.83 -19.81
CA SER A 88 10.92 6.19 -19.44
C SER A 88 10.91 6.40 -17.93
N GLU A 89 10.48 5.40 -17.16
CA GLU A 89 10.42 5.44 -15.71
C GLU A 89 11.72 4.95 -15.05
N LYS A 90 12.67 4.41 -15.85
CA LYS A 90 13.88 3.76 -15.35
C LYS A 90 13.56 2.72 -14.28
N SER A 91 12.60 1.85 -14.56
CA SER A 91 12.09 0.89 -13.60
C SER A 91 12.07 -0.52 -14.16
N ILE A 92 12.17 -1.49 -13.26
CA ILE A 92 12.05 -2.92 -13.57
C ILE A 92 10.94 -3.50 -12.73
N PHE A 93 10.11 -4.31 -13.36
CA PHE A 93 9.18 -5.19 -12.67
C PHE A 93 9.47 -6.64 -13.02
N GLU A 94 9.68 -7.46 -12.03
CA GLU A 94 9.89 -8.91 -12.14
C GLU A 94 8.80 -9.64 -11.37
N GLY A 95 8.01 -10.46 -12.05
CA GLY A 95 6.92 -11.16 -11.37
C GLY A 95 5.86 -11.70 -12.29
N ASP A 96 4.69 -11.87 -11.71
CA ASP A 96 3.54 -12.50 -12.36
C ASP A 96 2.71 -11.48 -13.15
N TRP A 97 2.26 -11.93 -14.32
CA TRP A 97 1.45 -11.15 -15.25
C TRP A 97 0.18 -11.89 -15.62
N GLN A 98 -0.91 -11.19 -15.72
CA GLN A 98 -2.18 -11.72 -16.18
C GLN A 98 -2.85 -10.73 -17.14
N TYR A 99 -3.05 -11.17 -18.38
CA TYR A 99 -3.67 -10.36 -19.46
C TYR A 99 -3.10 -8.94 -19.57
N GLY A 100 -1.76 -8.83 -19.59
CA GLY A 100 -1.04 -7.58 -19.76
C GLY A 100 -0.89 -6.73 -18.49
N LYS A 101 -1.38 -7.19 -17.35
CA LYS A 101 -1.31 -6.48 -16.07
C LYS A 101 -0.47 -7.25 -15.04
N ARG A 102 0.24 -6.53 -14.18
CA ARG A 102 0.91 -7.11 -13.00
C ARG A 102 -0.16 -7.72 -12.08
N SER A 103 -0.06 -9.01 -11.79
CA SER A 103 -1.05 -9.75 -11.00
C SER A 103 -0.41 -11.03 -10.47
N GLY A 104 -0.47 -11.28 -9.18
CA GLY A 104 0.27 -12.32 -8.49
C GLY A 104 1.40 -11.73 -7.67
N PHE A 105 2.53 -12.43 -7.53
CA PHE A 105 3.69 -11.93 -6.79
C PHE A 105 4.70 -11.25 -7.73
N GLY A 106 5.30 -10.14 -7.27
CA GLY A 106 6.34 -9.48 -8.05
C GLY A 106 7.09 -8.40 -7.30
N THR A 107 8.28 -8.09 -7.81
CA THR A 107 9.19 -7.07 -7.31
C THR A 107 9.26 -5.90 -8.28
N TYR A 108 9.09 -4.70 -7.77
CA TYR A 108 9.25 -3.46 -8.50
C TYR A 108 10.47 -2.69 -7.98
N SER A 109 11.37 -2.35 -8.88
CA SER A 109 12.61 -1.64 -8.60
C SER A 109 12.73 -0.41 -9.49
N VAL A 110 13.33 0.65 -8.97
CA VAL A 110 13.57 1.91 -9.69
C VAL A 110 15.06 2.20 -9.69
N GLN A 111 15.58 2.71 -10.80
CA GLN A 111 16.99 3.09 -10.91
C GLN A 111 17.29 4.32 -10.08
N ASP A 112 18.25 4.21 -9.17
CA ASP A 112 18.78 5.34 -8.42
C ASP A 112 19.47 6.32 -9.40
N PRO A 113 19.09 7.60 -9.42
CA PRO A 113 19.67 8.58 -10.31
C PRO A 113 21.14 8.87 -10.03
N ILE A 114 21.65 8.57 -8.85
CA ILE A 114 23.04 8.84 -8.43
C ILE A 114 23.95 7.66 -8.74
N THR A 115 23.58 6.47 -8.27
CA THR A 115 24.40 5.26 -8.41
C THR A 115 24.16 4.53 -9.73
N GLY A 116 22.98 4.73 -10.34
CA GLY A 116 22.55 3.99 -11.51
C GLY A 116 22.10 2.55 -11.23
N GLU A 117 22.14 2.11 -9.99
CA GLU A 117 21.69 0.79 -9.57
C GLU A 117 20.17 0.73 -9.40
N TYR A 118 19.59 -0.47 -9.52
CA TYR A 118 18.17 -0.66 -9.30
C TYR A 118 17.88 -0.97 -7.83
N ILE A 119 17.18 -0.05 -7.18
CA ILE A 119 16.76 -0.16 -5.78
C ILE A 119 15.35 -0.73 -5.74
N LYS A 120 15.14 -1.73 -4.89
CA LYS A 120 13.83 -2.33 -4.66
C LYS A 120 12.92 -1.33 -3.95
N VAL A 121 11.75 -1.08 -4.55
CA VAL A 121 10.72 -0.19 -3.98
C VAL A 121 9.56 -0.99 -3.40
N TYR A 122 9.15 -2.07 -4.05
CA TYR A 122 8.07 -2.91 -3.56
C TYR A 122 8.30 -4.38 -3.89
N SER A 123 8.01 -5.26 -2.94
CA SER A 123 8.01 -6.70 -3.14
C SER A 123 6.79 -7.30 -2.47
N GLY A 124 5.91 -7.93 -3.23
CA GLY A 124 4.68 -8.47 -2.69
C GLY A 124 3.64 -8.79 -3.75
N CYS A 125 2.40 -8.91 -3.31
CA CYS A 125 1.27 -9.27 -4.16
C CYS A 125 0.77 -8.07 -4.98
N TRP A 126 0.35 -8.34 -6.20
CA TRP A 126 -0.19 -7.38 -7.16
C TRP A 126 -1.55 -7.83 -7.67
N LYS A 127 -2.43 -6.90 -7.95
CA LYS A 127 -3.71 -7.15 -8.64
C LYS A 127 -4.04 -5.98 -9.57
N ASN A 128 -4.19 -6.27 -10.85
CA ASN A 128 -4.53 -5.26 -11.86
C ASN A 128 -3.59 -4.03 -11.83
N ASN A 129 -2.26 -4.24 -11.80
CA ASN A 129 -1.19 -3.23 -11.73
C ASN A 129 -1.08 -2.46 -10.40
N LYS A 130 -1.85 -2.79 -9.36
CA LYS A 130 -1.79 -2.14 -8.04
C LYS A 130 -1.30 -3.13 -6.98
N GLN A 131 -0.62 -2.62 -5.95
CA GLN A 131 -0.28 -3.40 -4.77
C GLN A 131 -1.58 -3.94 -4.13
N HIS A 132 -1.58 -5.21 -3.74
CA HIS A 132 -2.76 -5.86 -3.19
C HIS A 132 -2.33 -7.09 -2.39
N GLY A 133 -3.07 -7.43 -1.30
CA GLY A 133 -2.64 -8.50 -0.41
C GLY A 133 -1.38 -8.12 0.36
N TYR A 134 -0.53 -9.08 0.69
CA TYR A 134 0.65 -8.83 1.51
C TYR A 134 1.85 -8.37 0.69
N GLY A 135 2.62 -7.41 1.22
CA GLY A 135 3.85 -6.93 0.59
C GLY A 135 4.61 -5.91 1.41
N THR A 136 5.89 -5.72 1.03
CA THR A 136 6.80 -4.76 1.66
C THR A 136 7.09 -3.62 0.70
N TYR A 137 6.92 -2.39 1.16
CA TYR A 137 7.27 -1.17 0.44
C TYR A 137 8.43 -0.47 1.14
N PHE A 138 9.49 -0.20 0.41
CA PHE A 138 10.71 0.44 0.89
C PHE A 138 10.69 1.92 0.46
N TYR A 139 10.68 2.83 1.43
CA TYR A 139 10.81 4.28 1.21
C TYR A 139 12.28 4.68 1.18
N THR A 140 13.06 4.09 2.11
CA THR A 140 14.51 4.19 2.23
C THR A 140 15.06 2.84 2.73
N ASP A 141 16.36 2.72 2.94
CA ASP A 141 16.98 1.51 3.48
C ASP A 141 16.53 1.20 4.92
N THR A 142 16.12 2.22 5.67
CA THR A 142 15.69 2.11 7.08
C THR A 142 14.21 2.34 7.29
N GLU A 143 13.53 2.93 6.31
CA GLU A 143 12.10 3.23 6.38
C GLU A 143 11.33 2.33 5.40
N TYR A 144 10.47 1.47 5.94
CA TYR A 144 9.68 0.55 5.14
C TYR A 144 8.37 0.15 5.84
N TYR A 145 7.39 -0.17 5.03
CA TYR A 145 6.13 -0.76 5.46
C TYR A 145 6.05 -2.22 5.04
N GLU A 146 5.63 -3.07 5.95
CA GLU A 146 5.36 -4.48 5.72
C GLU A 146 3.95 -4.81 6.21
N GLY A 147 3.08 -5.30 5.31
CA GLY A 147 1.71 -5.59 5.69
C GLY A 147 0.75 -5.70 4.52
N ASP A 148 -0.54 -5.53 4.83
CA ASP A 148 -1.62 -5.69 3.89
C ASP A 148 -1.83 -4.44 3.02
N TRP A 149 -2.16 -4.69 1.76
CA TRP A 149 -2.43 -3.69 0.73
C TRP A 149 -3.78 -3.93 0.06
N LYS A 150 -4.50 -2.88 -0.21
CA LYS A 150 -5.75 -2.91 -0.98
C LYS A 150 -5.76 -1.83 -2.04
N ALA A 151 -5.72 -2.24 -3.31
CA ALA A 151 -5.79 -1.35 -4.47
C ALA A 151 -4.73 -0.22 -4.47
N GLY A 152 -3.53 -0.48 -3.93
CA GLY A 152 -2.40 0.45 -3.89
C GLY A 152 -2.31 1.27 -2.60
N GLN A 153 -3.16 1.02 -1.61
CA GLN A 153 -3.14 1.67 -0.29
C GLN A 153 -2.91 0.65 0.82
N ARG A 154 -2.22 1.05 1.88
CA ARG A 154 -2.07 0.24 3.10
C ARG A 154 -3.44 0.07 3.75
N SER A 155 -3.82 -1.18 4.02
CA SER A 155 -5.16 -1.50 4.53
C SER A 155 -5.14 -2.89 5.15
N GLY A 156 -5.66 -3.06 6.35
CA GLY A 156 -5.54 -4.29 7.13
C GLY A 156 -4.42 -4.19 8.16
N TRP A 157 -3.76 -5.28 8.47
CA TRP A 157 -2.68 -5.29 9.48
C TRP A 157 -1.33 -5.02 8.83
N GLY A 158 -0.49 -4.20 9.51
CA GLY A 158 0.86 -3.94 9.01
C GLY A 158 1.77 -3.24 9.99
N ARG A 159 3.07 -3.30 9.70
CA ARG A 159 4.16 -2.68 10.43
C ARG A 159 4.79 -1.58 9.59
N MET A 160 5.00 -0.42 10.18
CA MET A 160 5.76 0.69 9.59
C MET A 160 6.99 0.97 10.44
N HIS A 161 8.16 0.77 9.85
CA HIS A 161 9.44 1.17 10.41
C HIS A 161 9.75 2.58 9.89
N PHE A 162 9.86 3.54 10.78
CA PHE A 162 10.17 4.93 10.44
C PHE A 162 11.69 5.18 10.48
N ALA A 163 12.16 6.12 9.67
CA ALA A 163 13.57 6.49 9.61
C ALA A 163 14.16 6.98 10.95
N ASN A 164 13.31 7.53 11.83
CA ASN A 164 13.70 7.98 13.17
C ASN A 164 13.82 6.85 14.21
N GLY A 165 13.56 5.59 13.82
CA GLY A 165 13.59 4.42 14.71
C GLY A 165 12.27 4.10 15.39
N ASP A 166 11.22 4.87 15.14
CA ASP A 166 9.88 4.54 15.63
C ASP A 166 9.33 3.32 14.87
N LEU A 167 8.45 2.56 15.51
CA LEU A 167 7.76 1.42 14.93
C LEU A 167 6.27 1.54 15.23
N TYR A 168 5.45 1.55 14.17
CA TYR A 168 4.03 1.33 14.32
C TYR A 168 3.65 -0.09 13.89
N GLU A 169 2.86 -0.77 14.70
CA GLU A 169 2.27 -2.07 14.38
C GLU A 169 0.78 -2.04 14.72
N GLY A 170 -0.07 -2.30 13.73
CA GLY A 170 -1.52 -2.23 13.95
C GLY A 170 -2.32 -2.18 12.65
N GLU A 171 -3.56 -1.78 12.80
CA GLU A 171 -4.52 -1.69 11.70
C GLU A 171 -4.33 -0.43 10.86
N TRP A 172 -4.54 -0.57 9.57
CA TRP A 172 -4.46 0.48 8.57
C TRP A 172 -5.75 0.56 7.74
N LEU A 173 -6.15 1.75 7.40
CA LEU A 173 -7.24 2.00 6.46
C LEU A 173 -6.89 3.22 5.60
N GLU A 174 -6.84 3.02 4.27
CA GLU A 174 -6.56 4.09 3.31
C GLU A 174 -5.30 4.91 3.68
N ASP A 175 -4.18 4.21 3.93
CA ASP A 175 -2.88 4.76 4.32
C ASP A 175 -2.82 5.43 5.71
N LYS A 176 -3.86 5.30 6.54
CA LYS A 176 -3.92 5.88 7.89
C LYS A 176 -4.00 4.80 8.96
N HIS A 177 -3.37 5.06 10.11
CA HIS A 177 -3.56 4.23 11.29
C HIS A 177 -5.03 4.25 11.71
N CYS A 178 -5.61 3.10 12.00
CA CYS A 178 -6.99 2.95 12.48
C CYS A 178 -7.09 1.75 13.44
N GLY A 179 -8.27 1.55 14.01
CA GLY A 179 -8.53 0.39 14.87
C GLY A 179 -7.57 0.29 16.04
N GLN A 180 -7.01 -0.87 16.26
CA GLN A 180 -6.03 -1.14 17.32
C GLN A 180 -4.60 -1.10 16.79
N GLY A 181 -3.70 -0.52 17.59
CA GLY A 181 -2.29 -0.47 17.19
C GLY A 181 -1.36 -0.03 18.31
N MET A 182 -0.10 -0.39 18.14
CA MET A 182 1.00 -0.01 19.00
C MET A 182 1.96 0.90 18.24
N LEU A 183 2.34 2.01 18.86
CA LEU A 183 3.45 2.86 18.41
C LEU A 183 4.56 2.79 19.44
N ARG A 184 5.70 2.21 19.08
CA ARG A 184 6.94 2.23 19.88
C ARG A 184 7.83 3.34 19.33
N LEU A 185 8.25 4.24 20.20
CA LEU A 185 9.17 5.32 19.87
C LEU A 185 10.63 4.84 19.97
N ALA A 186 11.54 5.56 19.35
CA ALA A 186 12.97 5.27 19.38
C ALA A 186 13.57 5.26 20.80
N ASN A 187 12.95 5.97 21.74
CA ASN A 187 13.33 5.96 23.17
C ASN A 187 12.64 4.85 23.98
N GLU A 188 12.10 3.84 23.32
CA GLU A 188 11.36 2.70 23.86
C GLU A 188 9.99 3.04 24.49
N ASN A 189 9.65 4.31 24.70
CA ASN A 189 8.31 4.67 25.14
C ASN A 189 7.29 4.21 24.10
N ARG A 190 6.11 3.76 24.55
CA ARG A 190 5.13 3.19 23.60
C ARG A 190 3.70 3.56 23.96
N TYR A 191 2.91 3.66 22.92
CA TYR A 191 1.47 3.76 23.00
C TYR A 191 0.83 2.47 22.52
N GLU A 192 -0.13 1.96 23.26
CA GLU A 192 -0.97 0.81 22.88
C GLU A 192 -2.43 1.22 23.02
N GLY A 193 -3.21 1.15 21.95
CA GLY A 193 -4.61 1.56 22.02
C GLY A 193 -5.25 1.83 20.68
N SER A 194 -6.36 2.55 20.76
CA SER A 194 -7.21 2.83 19.59
C SER A 194 -6.69 4.01 18.77
N TRP A 195 -6.87 3.89 17.45
CA TRP A 195 -6.46 4.88 16.45
C TRP A 195 -7.61 5.25 15.54
N LYS A 196 -7.67 6.49 15.11
CA LYS A 196 -8.65 6.98 14.13
C LYS A 196 -8.00 8.05 13.25
N ASN A 197 -8.06 7.85 11.93
CA ASN A 197 -7.52 8.79 10.94
C ASN A 197 -6.06 9.16 11.16
N GLY A 198 -5.21 8.21 11.57
CA GLY A 198 -3.79 8.41 11.81
C GLY A 198 -3.44 8.99 13.19
N LYS A 199 -4.42 9.20 14.08
CA LYS A 199 -4.23 9.80 15.40
C LYS A 199 -4.71 8.86 16.51
N LYS A 200 -4.08 8.96 17.69
CA LYS A 200 -4.53 8.29 18.91
C LYS A 200 -5.93 8.80 19.25
N HIS A 201 -6.90 7.89 19.38
CA HIS A 201 -8.28 8.25 19.61
C HIS A 201 -9.04 7.09 20.27
N GLY A 202 -9.74 7.35 21.37
CA GLY A 202 -10.39 6.33 22.18
C GLY A 202 -9.53 5.88 23.35
N CYS A 203 -9.72 4.65 23.82
CA CYS A 203 -8.96 4.11 24.96
C CYS A 203 -7.55 3.71 24.56
N GLY A 204 -6.58 3.98 25.44
CA GLY A 204 -5.20 3.59 25.23
C GLY A 204 -4.31 3.80 26.43
N ARG A 205 -3.16 3.13 26.39
CA ARG A 205 -2.09 3.20 27.39
C ARG A 205 -0.85 3.80 26.77
N PHE A 206 -0.22 4.71 27.48
CA PHE A 206 1.09 5.23 27.12
C PHE A 206 2.10 4.89 28.20
N TYR A 207 3.13 4.13 27.83
CA TYR A 207 4.19 3.70 28.72
C TYR A 207 5.37 4.65 28.59
N TYR A 208 5.66 5.36 29.66
CA TYR A 208 6.86 6.18 29.85
C TYR A 208 7.94 5.34 30.51
N LEU A 209 8.57 4.44 29.76
CA LEU A 209 9.54 3.48 30.29
C LEU A 209 10.78 4.18 30.87
N ASP A 210 11.18 5.30 30.28
CA ASP A 210 12.24 6.17 30.78
C ASP A 210 11.94 6.72 32.18
N LYS A 211 10.67 6.97 32.50
CA LYS A 211 10.23 7.51 33.82
C LYS A 211 9.69 6.46 34.75
N GLY A 212 9.46 5.24 34.28
CA GLY A 212 8.83 4.17 35.04
C GLY A 212 7.35 4.43 35.34
N GLN A 213 6.63 5.01 34.42
CA GLN A 213 5.22 5.39 34.57
C GLN A 213 4.39 4.91 33.38
N MET A 214 3.10 4.73 33.62
CA MET A 214 2.12 4.44 32.57
C MET A 214 0.90 5.35 32.74
N TYR A 215 0.46 5.97 31.66
CA TYR A 215 -0.83 6.63 31.57
C TYR A 215 -1.84 5.67 30.93
N GLU A 216 -2.98 5.48 31.58
CA GLU A 216 -4.12 4.74 31.01
C GLU A 216 -5.34 5.66 30.99
N GLY A 217 -5.95 5.81 29.81
CA GLY A 217 -7.06 6.72 29.67
C GLY A 217 -7.60 6.88 28.27
N THR A 218 -8.39 7.94 28.08
CA THR A 218 -9.03 8.28 26.81
C THR A 218 -8.23 9.36 26.08
N TRP A 219 -8.06 9.16 24.78
CA TRP A 219 -7.35 10.03 23.85
C TRP A 219 -8.32 10.63 22.81
N VAL A 220 -8.12 11.88 22.46
CA VAL A 220 -8.85 12.54 21.38
C VAL A 220 -7.83 13.35 20.56
N GLU A 221 -7.67 12.97 19.28
CA GLU A 221 -6.75 13.67 18.34
C GLU A 221 -5.33 13.82 18.90
N ASP A 222 -4.72 12.71 19.37
CA ASP A 222 -3.40 12.61 20.02
C ASP A 222 -3.28 13.25 21.40
N ILE A 223 -4.34 13.86 21.92
CA ILE A 223 -4.33 14.55 23.23
C ILE A 223 -4.98 13.65 24.29
N PRO A 224 -4.29 13.32 25.38
CA PRO A 224 -4.88 12.61 26.51
C PRO A 224 -5.92 13.54 27.18
N LYS A 225 -7.15 13.04 27.39
CA LYS A 225 -8.25 13.83 27.96
C LYS A 225 -8.61 13.45 29.39
N CYS A 226 -8.75 12.18 29.63
CA CYS A 226 -9.15 11.66 30.94
C CYS A 226 -8.46 10.32 31.16
N GLY A 227 -7.84 10.15 32.32
CA GLY A 227 -7.14 8.91 32.64
C GLY A 227 -6.38 9.01 33.96
N THR A 228 -5.66 7.95 34.26
CA THR A 228 -4.84 7.81 35.46
C THR A 228 -3.40 7.57 35.07
N VAL A 229 -2.48 8.04 35.93
CA VAL A 229 -1.04 7.73 35.83
C VAL A 229 -0.69 6.83 37.01
N VAL A 230 0.02 5.75 36.71
CA VAL A 230 0.50 4.80 37.73
C VAL A 230 1.99 4.54 37.56
N ASP A 231 2.67 4.11 38.59
CA ASP A 231 4.04 3.60 38.46
C ASP A 231 4.04 2.26 37.71
N PHE A 232 4.97 2.11 36.74
CA PHE A 232 5.11 0.92 35.93
C PHE A 232 6.59 0.66 35.64
N GLY A 233 7.13 -0.40 36.20
CA GLY A 233 8.55 -0.72 36.01
C GLY A 233 9.52 0.35 36.54
N ARG A 234 9.15 1.09 37.59
CA ARG A 234 9.90 2.22 38.10
C ARG A 234 11.33 1.83 38.55
N ALA A 235 11.53 0.62 39.09
CA ALA A 235 12.83 0.15 39.52
C ALA A 235 13.83 -0.05 38.36
N GLU A 236 13.32 -0.26 37.16
CA GLU A 236 14.08 -0.53 35.93
C GLU A 236 14.20 0.73 35.03
N ALA A 237 13.54 1.82 35.41
CA ALA A 237 13.53 3.05 34.64
C ALA A 237 14.90 3.75 34.66
N SER A 238 15.34 4.27 33.51
CA SER A 238 16.63 4.99 33.40
C SER A 238 16.64 6.35 34.11
N MET A 239 15.48 7.02 34.15
CA MET A 239 15.27 8.32 34.77
C MET A 239 13.98 8.31 35.63
N PRO A 240 13.89 7.53 36.71
CA PRO A 240 12.67 7.41 37.47
C PRO A 240 12.25 8.74 38.08
N THR A 241 10.94 8.97 38.17
CA THR A 241 10.41 10.17 38.83
C THR A 241 10.81 10.19 40.32
N LYS A 242 11.02 11.40 40.86
CA LYS A 242 11.53 11.58 42.23
C LYS A 242 10.64 10.90 43.26
N TYR A 243 9.34 10.97 43.10
CA TYR A 243 8.38 10.39 44.05
C TYR A 243 7.51 9.35 43.33
N PRO A 244 7.22 8.19 43.98
CA PRO A 244 6.26 7.23 43.42
C PRO A 244 4.85 7.82 43.42
N ILE A 245 4.04 7.36 42.46
CA ILE A 245 2.61 7.67 42.43
C ILE A 245 1.93 6.81 43.50
N PRO A 246 1.20 7.40 44.46
CA PRO A 246 0.49 6.62 45.46
C PRO A 246 -0.54 5.71 44.85
N GLU A 247 -0.56 4.44 45.21
CA GLU A 247 -1.68 3.57 44.88
C GLU A 247 -2.93 4.02 45.63
N VAL A 248 -3.99 4.31 44.86
CA VAL A 248 -5.29 4.58 45.45
C VAL A 248 -5.91 3.25 45.85
N LYS A 249 -6.00 2.98 47.14
CA LYS A 249 -6.66 1.81 47.73
C LYS A 249 -7.94 2.21 48.40
N VAL A 250 -8.97 1.39 48.26
CA VAL A 250 -10.20 1.57 49.04
C VAL A 250 -9.86 1.28 50.51
N ALA A 251 -10.09 2.25 51.37
CA ALA A 251 -9.70 2.14 52.78
C ALA A 251 -10.45 1.01 53.50
N ASP A 252 -11.69 0.77 53.11
CA ASP A 252 -12.55 -0.29 53.63
C ASP A 252 -13.31 -0.98 52.51
N PRO A 253 -12.71 -1.97 51.81
CA PRO A 253 -13.39 -2.69 50.71
C PRO A 253 -14.61 -3.49 51.18
N GLU A 254 -14.53 -4.07 52.37
CA GLU A 254 -15.63 -4.88 52.93
C GLU A 254 -16.85 -4.02 53.30
N GLY A 255 -16.63 -2.87 53.92
CA GLY A 255 -17.70 -1.92 54.23
C GLY A 255 -18.38 -1.36 52.99
N VAL A 256 -17.63 -1.05 51.92
CA VAL A 256 -18.19 -0.63 50.61
C VAL A 256 -19.08 -1.72 50.00
N LEU A 257 -18.62 -2.97 50.01
CA LEU A 257 -19.40 -4.11 49.51
C LEU A 257 -20.63 -4.37 50.32
N GLN A 258 -20.55 -4.24 51.65
CA GLN A 258 -21.69 -4.41 52.56
C GLN A 258 -22.74 -3.31 52.38
N MET A 259 -22.28 -2.05 52.20
CA MET A 259 -23.15 -0.94 51.86
C MET A 259 -23.84 -1.15 50.49
N ALA A 260 -23.13 -1.59 49.50
CA ALA A 260 -23.69 -1.89 48.16
C ALA A 260 -24.77 -2.99 48.22
N ARG A 261 -24.53 -4.07 48.97
CA ARG A 261 -25.50 -5.14 49.23
C ARG A 261 -26.74 -4.64 49.91
N SER A 262 -26.61 -3.84 50.96
CA SER A 262 -27.74 -3.26 51.73
C SER A 262 -28.57 -2.28 50.91
N LEU A 263 -27.98 -1.65 49.90
CA LEU A 263 -28.73 -0.78 48.96
C LEU A 263 -29.51 -1.59 47.92
N LEU A 264 -28.99 -2.73 47.46
CA LEU A 264 -29.71 -3.65 46.58
C LEU A 264 -30.88 -4.30 47.28
N GLU A 265 -30.74 -4.78 48.50
CA GLU A 265 -31.79 -5.37 49.35
C GLU A 265 -32.94 -4.40 49.69
N LYS A 266 -32.74 -3.10 49.60
CA LYS A 266 -33.77 -2.07 49.79
C LYS A 266 -34.52 -1.71 48.53
N GLN A 267 -34.12 -2.22 47.38
CA GLN A 267 -34.78 -1.99 46.08
C GLN A 267 -35.64 -3.15 45.62
N GLU A 268 -35.59 -4.29 46.33
CA GLU A 268 -36.55 -5.40 46.26
C GLU A 268 -37.71 -5.21 47.27
#